data_aea1998e82710a1e605ebd3787163ecd
#
_entry.id   aea1998e82710a1e605ebd3787163ecd
#
_cell.length_a   1.000
_cell.length_b   1.000
_cell.length_c   1.000
_cell.angle_alpha   90.00
_cell.angle_beta   90.00
_cell.angle_gamma   90.00
#
_symmetry.space_group_name_H-M   'P 1'
#
loop_
_entity.id
_entity.type
_entity.pdbx_description
1 polymer ?
#
loop_
_entity_poly.entity_id
_entity_poly.type
_entity_poly.pdbx_seq_one_letter_code
_entity_poly.pdbx_strand_id
1 'polypeptide(L)'
;MNKNYILLIAVLLLSPFRIVGQKEVNTDDTILNFLNLKFGMFIHYNMGTYQAEQWAYPFHDPKDFKPSQLDCNQWAQAAKSAGMQYAVFTTKHHDGFSLWDTKVSNYDIASAHKKYKNLDIVKEYTDAFRNAGIKVGLYFSVWDRHHGMEHGNINQENISFTKEQLTELLTNYGEINCIVIDGWGSKWGNGPDFEELPYETLEAHIHSIQPNCLVINHSCRPDLKYTQIVHYEATHGQHCPYDNTIPSQQGPTLQSTWFWEKGYENQELKSVDEVVKELNFANSHYSNYLLNAAPNEKGLMDENVLTRLKQIGDATMLSAPLKKLPEIKPVHQGISVMASSSSGKEFGANHIIDADLFTRWQYAQDDNERWIELDFKSPKTFNRVICGEYKRAVQEFKIEAFINGEWKLLVKGGNIRNNFNASFETITAQKYRLTILKASRLPYIAELTFVKY
;
A
#
# COMPACT_ATOMS: atom_id res chain seq x y z
N MET A 1 -33.16 74.74 34.27
CA MET A 1 -32.01 73.77 34.25
C MET A 1 -32.32 72.62 33.27
N ASN A 2 -31.94 72.87 31.98
CA ASN A 2 -32.15 71.83 30.95
C ASN A 2 -30.92 70.98 30.78
N LYS A 3 -31.06 69.64 30.98
CA LYS A 3 -30.03 68.70 30.69
C LYS A 3 -30.27 68.10 29.32
N ASN A 4 -29.40 68.49 28.37
CA ASN A 4 -29.35 67.84 27.07
C ASN A 4 -28.58 66.50 27.17
N TYR A 5 -29.23 65.40 26.78
CA TYR A 5 -28.61 64.14 26.55
C TYR A 5 -28.23 64.04 25.09
N ILE A 6 -26.91 63.93 24.83
CA ILE A 6 -26.39 63.61 23.48
C ILE A 6 -26.38 62.08 23.36
N LEU A 7 -27.19 61.58 22.41
CA LEU A 7 -27.24 60.16 22.05
C LEU A 7 -26.15 59.89 21.00
N LEU A 8 -25.10 59.19 21.42
CA LEU A 8 -24.06 58.70 20.52
C LEU A 8 -24.57 57.41 19.84
N ILE A 9 -24.89 57.50 18.55
CA ILE A 9 -25.21 56.33 17.71
C ILE A 9 -23.89 55.77 17.18
N ALA A 10 -23.46 54.64 17.74
CA ALA A 10 -22.34 53.86 17.17
C ALA A 10 -22.84 53.09 15.96
N VAL A 11 -22.43 53.53 14.76
CA VAL A 11 -22.66 52.80 13.50
C VAL A 11 -21.61 51.69 13.42
N LEU A 12 -22.03 50.46 13.73
CA LEU A 12 -21.25 49.25 13.45
C LEU A 12 -21.26 49.02 11.92
N LEU A 13 -20.15 49.33 11.28
CA LEU A 13 -19.88 48.92 9.91
C LEU A 13 -19.64 47.39 9.90
N LEU A 14 -20.69 46.62 9.66
CA LEU A 14 -20.62 45.22 9.29
C LEU A 14 -20.04 45.12 7.88
N SER A 15 -18.71 44.93 7.77
CA SER A 15 -18.13 44.49 6.51
C SER A 15 -18.68 43.08 6.19
N PRO A 16 -19.22 42.85 4.98
CA PRO A 16 -19.63 41.50 4.62
C PRO A 16 -18.35 40.64 4.46
N PHE A 17 -18.08 39.80 5.41
CA PHE A 17 -17.20 38.66 5.17
C PHE A 17 -17.84 37.85 4.06
N ARG A 18 -17.30 37.98 2.83
CA ARG A 18 -17.57 37.05 1.77
C ARG A 18 -16.96 35.69 2.23
N ILE A 19 -17.82 34.82 2.73
CA ILE A 19 -17.52 33.38 2.75
C ILE A 19 -17.34 33.02 1.28
N VAL A 20 -16.09 32.93 0.84
CA VAL A 20 -15.75 32.26 -0.43
C VAL A 20 -16.22 30.83 -0.20
N GLY A 21 -17.35 30.48 -0.83
CA GLY A 21 -17.88 29.13 -0.73
C GLY A 21 -16.76 28.16 -1.06
N GLN A 22 -16.34 27.34 -0.10
CA GLN A 22 -15.54 26.18 -0.39
C GLN A 22 -16.31 25.39 -1.43
N LYS A 23 -15.72 25.23 -2.62
CA LYS A 23 -16.27 24.40 -3.68
C LYS A 23 -16.37 23.00 -3.06
N GLU A 24 -17.59 22.48 -2.98
CA GLU A 24 -17.81 21.12 -2.48
C GLU A 24 -16.91 20.18 -3.28
N VAL A 25 -16.02 19.47 -2.60
CA VAL A 25 -15.07 18.56 -3.26
C VAL A 25 -15.86 17.36 -3.74
N ASN A 26 -15.86 17.12 -5.03
CA ASN A 26 -16.41 15.89 -5.58
C ASN A 26 -15.39 14.75 -5.36
N THR A 27 -15.63 13.94 -4.37
CA THR A 27 -14.77 12.79 -4.01
C THR A 27 -14.60 11.83 -5.19
N ASP A 28 -15.65 11.61 -6.00
CA ASP A 28 -15.59 10.76 -7.18
C ASP A 28 -14.63 11.28 -8.24
N ASP A 29 -14.60 12.59 -8.47
CA ASP A 29 -13.64 13.20 -9.39
C ASP A 29 -12.20 13.07 -8.87
N THR A 30 -11.99 13.20 -7.57
CA THR A 30 -10.68 13.04 -6.95
C THR A 30 -10.18 11.60 -7.09
N ILE A 31 -11.02 10.61 -6.82
CA ILE A 31 -10.73 9.17 -7.00
C ILE A 31 -10.46 8.87 -8.48
N LEU A 32 -11.29 9.36 -9.40
CA LEU A 32 -11.12 9.17 -10.84
C LEU A 32 -9.78 9.74 -11.33
N ASN A 33 -9.44 10.96 -10.88
CA ASN A 33 -8.15 11.58 -11.20
C ASN A 33 -6.98 10.76 -10.66
N PHE A 34 -7.08 10.22 -9.46
CA PHE A 34 -6.06 9.33 -8.89
C PHE A 34 -5.90 8.03 -9.69
N LEU A 35 -7.00 7.36 -10.03
CA LEU A 35 -6.96 6.14 -10.86
C LEU A 35 -6.34 6.40 -12.25
N ASN A 36 -6.46 7.61 -12.77
CA ASN A 36 -5.85 8.01 -14.03
C ASN A 36 -4.34 8.28 -13.93
N LEU A 37 -3.75 8.29 -12.74
CA LEU A 37 -2.29 8.31 -12.57
C LEU A 37 -1.65 6.94 -12.85
N LYS A 38 -2.37 5.85 -12.68
CA LYS A 38 -2.07 4.49 -13.11
C LYS A 38 -0.79 3.85 -12.59
N PHE A 39 0.36 4.52 -12.71
CA PHE A 39 1.67 4.02 -12.36
C PHE A 39 2.38 5.00 -11.42
N GLY A 40 2.85 4.50 -10.28
CA GLY A 40 3.54 5.29 -9.28
C GLY A 40 4.79 4.62 -8.73
N MET A 41 5.64 5.42 -8.07
CA MET A 41 6.80 4.97 -7.33
C MET A 41 6.51 5.00 -5.83
N PHE A 42 6.68 3.87 -5.15
CA PHE A 42 6.77 3.85 -3.70
C PHE A 42 8.24 3.95 -3.29
N ILE A 43 8.55 4.74 -2.29
CA ILE A 43 9.94 4.98 -1.87
C ILE A 43 10.03 4.71 -0.38
N HIS A 44 10.61 3.55 -0.02
CA HIS A 44 10.94 3.23 1.36
C HIS A 44 12.39 3.64 1.64
N TYR A 45 12.54 4.72 2.38
CA TYR A 45 13.83 5.25 2.81
C TYR A 45 13.66 5.90 4.18
N ASN A 46 14.14 5.25 5.21
CA ASN A 46 14.05 5.70 6.61
C ASN A 46 15.07 4.91 7.45
N MET A 47 14.92 4.87 8.77
CA MET A 47 15.82 4.19 9.69
C MET A 47 16.05 2.72 9.28
N GLY A 48 15.02 2.03 8.75
CA GLY A 48 15.14 0.66 8.22
C GLY A 48 16.25 0.45 7.19
N THR A 49 16.52 1.45 6.34
CA THR A 49 17.60 1.42 5.36
C THR A 49 18.99 1.27 6.02
N TYR A 50 19.18 1.86 7.21
CA TYR A 50 20.47 1.88 7.92
C TYR A 50 20.64 0.70 8.87
N GLN A 51 19.54 0.06 9.26
CA GLN A 51 19.55 -1.03 10.22
C GLN A 51 19.40 -2.40 9.56
N ALA A 52 19.17 -2.45 8.24
CA ALA A 52 18.82 -3.66 7.50
C ALA A 52 17.60 -4.37 8.13
N GLU A 53 16.63 -3.58 8.56
CA GLU A 53 15.42 -4.05 9.23
C GLU A 53 14.18 -3.49 8.51
N GLN A 54 13.23 -4.36 8.18
CA GLN A 54 11.97 -3.92 7.57
C GLN A 54 11.09 -3.16 8.58
N TRP A 55 11.20 -3.49 9.86
CA TRP A 55 10.62 -2.78 11.01
C TRP A 55 11.71 -2.41 12.00
N ALA A 56 12.40 -1.30 11.72
CA ALA A 56 13.54 -0.86 12.52
C ALA A 56 13.19 -0.75 14.00
N TYR A 57 14.16 -1.07 14.86
CA TYR A 57 14.00 -0.90 16.30
C TYR A 57 13.73 0.58 16.64
N PRO A 58 12.71 0.90 17.47
CA PRO A 58 12.23 2.28 17.65
C PRO A 58 13.13 3.17 18.53
N PHE A 59 14.22 2.62 19.09
CA PHE A 59 15.13 3.35 19.98
C PHE A 59 16.58 3.38 19.46
N HIS A 60 16.75 3.31 18.13
CA HIS A 60 18.04 3.60 17.52
C HIS A 60 18.43 5.06 17.76
N ASP A 61 19.75 5.34 17.88
CA ASP A 61 20.22 6.72 17.94
C ASP A 61 19.87 7.42 16.61
N PRO A 62 19.20 8.57 16.61
CA PRO A 62 18.97 9.37 15.40
C PRO A 62 20.22 9.54 14.50
N LYS A 63 21.42 9.51 15.10
CA LYS A 63 22.71 9.62 14.38
C LYS A 63 23.04 8.42 13.51
N ASP A 64 22.33 7.30 13.67
CA ASP A 64 22.47 6.15 12.78
C ASP A 64 21.91 6.44 11.39
N PHE A 65 20.97 7.39 11.28
CA PHE A 65 20.49 7.92 10.01
C PHE A 65 21.48 8.95 9.45
N LYS A 66 22.21 8.60 8.39
CA LYS A 66 23.37 9.36 7.91
C LYS A 66 23.53 9.38 6.38
N PRO A 67 22.58 9.92 5.62
CA PRO A 67 22.69 10.02 4.17
C PRO A 67 23.94 10.80 3.77
N SER A 68 24.81 10.19 2.96
CA SER A 68 26.05 10.83 2.54
C SER A 68 25.96 11.58 1.22
N GLN A 69 25.01 11.18 0.36
CA GLN A 69 24.86 11.63 -1.03
C GLN A 69 23.38 11.75 -1.43
N LEU A 70 22.50 12.12 -0.48
CA LEU A 70 21.06 12.22 -0.76
C LEU A 70 20.79 13.04 -2.03
N ASP A 71 20.06 12.44 -2.97
CA ASP A 71 19.65 13.08 -4.21
C ASP A 71 18.23 12.68 -4.61
N CYS A 72 17.25 13.43 -4.12
CA CYS A 72 15.83 13.23 -4.48
C CYS A 72 15.54 13.60 -5.96
N ASN A 73 16.41 14.38 -6.63
CA ASN A 73 16.27 14.62 -8.06
C ASN A 73 16.59 13.36 -8.86
N GLN A 74 17.61 12.57 -8.44
CA GLN A 74 17.88 11.27 -9.05
C GLN A 74 16.64 10.35 -8.95
N TRP A 75 16.00 10.29 -7.78
CA TRP A 75 14.78 9.48 -7.57
C TRP A 75 13.65 9.93 -8.51
N ALA A 76 13.43 11.24 -8.59
CA ALA A 76 12.39 11.83 -9.45
C ALA A 76 12.67 11.57 -10.95
N GLN A 77 13.92 11.64 -11.40
CA GLN A 77 14.30 11.32 -12.78
C GLN A 77 14.15 9.82 -13.06
N ALA A 78 14.46 8.95 -12.10
CA ALA A 78 14.23 7.51 -12.21
C ALA A 78 12.73 7.19 -12.36
N ALA A 79 11.86 7.79 -11.53
CA ALA A 79 10.41 7.66 -11.64
C ALA A 79 9.90 8.16 -13.01
N LYS A 80 10.37 9.32 -13.45
CA LYS A 80 10.01 9.89 -14.76
C LYS A 80 10.45 9.00 -15.92
N SER A 81 11.66 8.42 -15.84
CA SER A 81 12.18 7.51 -16.88
C SER A 81 11.36 6.22 -16.98
N ALA A 82 10.72 5.78 -15.88
CA ALA A 82 9.81 4.66 -15.84
C ALA A 82 8.37 5.00 -16.34
N GLY A 83 8.06 6.27 -16.61
CA GLY A 83 6.73 6.74 -17.02
C GLY A 83 5.75 6.89 -15.83
N MET A 84 6.26 6.93 -14.59
CA MET A 84 5.45 7.07 -13.39
C MET A 84 4.83 8.48 -13.28
N GLN A 85 3.58 8.56 -12.81
CA GLN A 85 2.79 9.79 -12.76
C GLN A 85 2.62 10.33 -11.32
N TYR A 86 2.83 9.49 -10.30
CA TYR A 86 2.81 9.87 -8.89
C TYR A 86 3.88 9.12 -8.12
N ALA A 87 4.16 9.58 -6.91
CA ALA A 87 5.04 8.87 -5.99
C ALA A 87 4.52 9.00 -4.56
N VAL A 88 4.87 8.03 -3.73
CA VAL A 88 4.58 7.99 -2.28
C VAL A 88 5.88 7.78 -1.54
N PHE A 89 6.17 8.61 -0.55
CA PHE A 89 7.43 8.59 0.20
C PHE A 89 7.19 8.34 1.70
N THR A 90 8.00 7.47 2.32
CA THR A 90 7.93 7.15 3.75
C THR A 90 8.46 8.32 4.60
N THR A 91 7.58 9.25 4.98
CA THR A 91 7.96 10.40 5.83
C THR A 91 8.27 9.98 7.27
N LYS A 92 7.52 9.00 7.79
CA LYS A 92 7.73 8.34 9.08
C LYS A 92 7.27 6.89 8.99
N HIS A 93 8.12 5.93 9.38
CA HIS A 93 7.77 4.50 9.45
C HIS A 93 7.44 4.07 10.88
N HIS A 94 7.24 2.77 11.14
CA HIS A 94 6.78 2.22 12.43
C HIS A 94 7.75 2.43 13.60
N ASP A 95 9.01 2.75 13.34
CA ASP A 95 10.00 3.11 14.37
C ASP A 95 9.75 4.51 14.95
N GLY A 96 9.01 5.38 14.23
CA GLY A 96 8.66 6.74 14.66
C GLY A 96 9.65 7.83 14.22
N PHE A 97 10.74 7.47 13.49
CA PHE A 97 11.73 8.46 13.03
C PHE A 97 11.17 9.32 11.90
N SER A 98 11.08 10.63 12.15
CA SER A 98 10.53 11.63 11.22
C SER A 98 11.61 12.19 10.29
N LEU A 99 11.38 12.19 8.98
CA LEU A 99 12.32 12.72 7.97
C LEU A 99 12.19 14.23 7.74
N TRP A 100 11.55 14.96 8.65
CA TRP A 100 11.46 16.41 8.74
C TRP A 100 11.66 16.86 10.18
N ASP A 101 12.02 18.15 10.39
CA ASP A 101 12.14 18.78 11.72
C ASP A 101 10.75 19.00 12.32
N THR A 102 10.17 17.93 12.91
CA THR A 102 8.85 17.99 13.55
C THR A 102 8.91 18.75 14.87
N LYS A 103 7.87 19.51 15.19
CA LYS A 103 7.82 20.32 16.41
C LYS A 103 7.27 19.53 17.62
N VAL A 104 6.79 18.31 17.39
CA VAL A 104 6.15 17.48 18.43
C VAL A 104 6.98 16.28 18.87
N SER A 105 8.16 16.08 18.27
CA SER A 105 9.11 15.02 18.63
C SER A 105 10.55 15.51 18.43
N ASN A 106 11.48 14.86 19.13
CA ASN A 106 12.92 14.99 18.89
C ASN A 106 13.53 13.70 18.28
N TYR A 107 12.71 12.74 17.87
CA TYR A 107 13.13 11.56 17.14
C TYR A 107 12.95 11.81 15.63
N ASP A 108 13.86 12.63 15.09
CA ASP A 108 13.75 13.18 13.74
C ASP A 108 15.12 13.45 13.10
N ILE A 109 15.10 13.87 11.84
CA ILE A 109 16.31 14.19 11.04
C ILE A 109 17.09 15.36 11.63
N ALA A 110 16.46 16.35 12.27
CA ALA A 110 17.15 17.48 12.87
C ALA A 110 17.99 17.05 14.08
N SER A 111 17.58 15.98 14.75
CA SER A 111 18.29 15.35 15.88
C SER A 111 19.38 14.37 15.45
N ALA A 112 19.45 13.96 14.17
CA ALA A 112 20.38 12.94 13.69
C ALA A 112 21.85 13.36 13.83
N HIS A 113 22.29 14.39 13.15
CA HIS A 113 23.65 14.89 13.23
C HIS A 113 23.69 16.40 12.93
N LYS A 114 24.60 17.14 13.53
CA LYS A 114 24.73 18.60 13.34
C LYS A 114 24.71 19.04 11.86
N LYS A 115 25.32 18.26 10.96
CA LYS A 115 25.33 18.55 9.51
C LYS A 115 23.96 18.42 8.85
N TYR A 116 23.01 17.68 9.47
CA TYR A 116 21.66 17.49 8.96
C TYR A 116 20.62 18.37 9.64
N LYS A 117 21.03 19.27 10.55
CA LYS A 117 20.12 20.15 11.31
C LYS A 117 19.14 20.94 10.43
N ASN A 118 19.55 21.28 9.21
CA ASN A 118 18.74 22.02 8.25
C ASN A 118 18.29 21.14 7.08
N LEU A 119 18.49 19.82 7.14
CA LEU A 119 18.04 18.89 6.13
C LEU A 119 16.58 18.57 6.39
N ASP A 120 15.76 18.74 5.37
CA ASP A 120 14.37 18.36 5.33
C ASP A 120 14.16 17.46 4.11
N ILE A 121 14.17 16.15 4.34
CA ILE A 121 14.09 15.17 3.25
C ILE A 121 12.71 15.16 2.61
N VAL A 122 11.66 15.45 3.40
CA VAL A 122 10.30 15.57 2.87
C VAL A 122 10.22 16.74 1.88
N LYS A 123 10.88 17.86 2.20
CA LYS A 123 10.96 19.01 1.30
C LYS A 123 11.76 18.68 0.04
N GLU A 124 12.95 18.09 0.18
CA GLU A 124 13.77 17.67 -0.97
C GLU A 124 13.01 16.74 -1.92
N TYR A 125 12.28 15.75 -1.36
CA TYR A 125 11.43 14.86 -2.12
C TYR A 125 10.29 15.60 -2.83
N THR A 126 9.52 16.39 -2.10
CA THR A 126 8.34 17.05 -2.66
C THR A 126 8.70 18.04 -3.76
N ASP A 127 9.78 18.79 -3.58
CA ASP A 127 10.28 19.75 -4.59
C ASP A 127 10.79 19.02 -5.85
N ALA A 128 11.61 17.97 -5.69
CA ALA A 128 12.17 17.21 -6.80
C ALA A 128 11.07 16.55 -7.67
N PHE A 129 10.08 15.91 -7.04
CA PHE A 129 9.02 15.22 -7.77
C PHE A 129 8.06 16.20 -8.45
N ARG A 130 7.68 17.30 -7.82
CA ARG A 130 6.90 18.36 -8.48
C ARG A 130 7.63 18.97 -9.66
N ASN A 131 8.93 19.28 -9.51
CA ASN A 131 9.74 19.79 -10.61
C ASN A 131 9.85 18.81 -11.78
N ALA A 132 9.78 17.51 -11.51
CA ALA A 132 9.71 16.47 -12.54
C ALA A 132 8.32 16.32 -13.18
N GLY A 133 7.28 16.99 -12.64
CA GLY A 133 5.88 16.90 -13.09
C GLY A 133 5.13 15.68 -12.53
N ILE A 134 5.63 15.08 -11.45
CA ILE A 134 5.07 13.89 -10.80
C ILE A 134 4.24 14.33 -9.59
N LYS A 135 3.01 13.77 -9.44
CA LYS A 135 2.16 14.05 -8.28
C LYS A 135 2.75 13.46 -7.01
N VAL A 136 2.68 14.25 -5.93
CA VAL A 136 3.29 13.91 -4.64
C VAL A 136 2.27 13.28 -3.72
N GLY A 137 2.58 12.10 -3.21
CA GLY A 137 1.93 11.43 -2.10
C GLY A 137 2.91 11.22 -0.94
N LEU A 138 2.40 11.05 0.25
CA LEU A 138 3.17 10.76 1.45
C LEU A 138 2.71 9.44 2.07
N TYR A 139 3.64 8.74 2.71
CA TYR A 139 3.34 7.64 3.61
C TYR A 139 3.62 8.06 5.05
N PHE A 140 2.74 7.67 5.95
CA PHE A 140 2.83 8.01 7.37
C PHE A 140 2.35 6.84 8.22
N SER A 141 3.18 6.36 9.15
CA SER A 141 2.76 5.35 10.11
C SER A 141 2.11 5.98 11.34
N VAL A 142 0.92 5.49 11.71
CA VAL A 142 0.28 5.79 12.99
C VAL A 142 0.72 4.82 14.10
N TRP A 143 1.30 3.68 13.74
CA TRP A 143 1.96 2.79 14.69
C TRP A 143 3.36 3.32 15.00
N ASP A 144 3.43 4.36 15.81
CA ASP A 144 4.67 5.00 16.22
C ASP A 144 5.21 4.34 17.49
N ARG A 145 6.10 3.37 17.27
CA ARG A 145 6.65 2.54 18.35
C ARG A 145 7.58 3.30 19.29
N HIS A 146 8.23 4.38 18.81
CA HIS A 146 9.06 5.24 19.64
C HIS A 146 8.23 5.98 20.70
N HIS A 147 7.04 6.44 20.33
CA HIS A 147 6.12 7.16 21.22
C HIS A 147 5.07 6.24 21.86
N GLY A 148 5.25 4.91 21.76
CA GLY A 148 4.36 3.92 22.40
C GLY A 148 2.94 3.91 21.83
N MET A 149 2.74 4.32 20.59
CA MET A 149 1.43 4.34 19.94
C MET A 149 1.07 2.94 19.44
N GLU A 150 0.64 2.10 20.36
CA GLU A 150 0.30 0.71 20.15
C GLU A 150 -1.13 0.43 20.59
N HIS A 151 -1.70 -0.66 20.05
CA HIS A 151 -3.04 -1.12 20.46
C HIS A 151 -3.14 -1.28 21.99
N GLY A 152 -4.24 -0.80 22.56
CA GLY A 152 -4.48 -0.77 24.00
C GLY A 152 -3.82 0.41 24.74
N ASN A 153 -3.09 1.29 24.04
CA ASN A 153 -2.34 2.39 24.63
C ASN A 153 -2.57 3.76 23.97
N ILE A 154 -3.65 3.89 23.21
CA ILE A 154 -3.97 5.16 22.53
C ILE A 154 -4.85 6.04 23.42
N ASN A 155 -4.44 7.28 23.60
CA ASN A 155 -5.16 8.30 24.33
C ASN A 155 -5.31 9.59 23.51
N GLN A 156 -5.94 10.62 24.08
CA GLN A 156 -6.19 11.89 23.40
C GLN A 156 -4.90 12.64 23.03
N GLU A 157 -3.82 12.48 23.81
CA GLU A 157 -2.52 13.10 23.50
C GLU A 157 -1.89 12.46 22.27
N ASN A 158 -1.99 11.13 22.12
CA ASN A 158 -1.53 10.40 20.93
C ASN A 158 -2.30 10.84 19.67
N ILE A 159 -3.63 11.05 19.80
CA ILE A 159 -4.46 11.55 18.70
C ILE A 159 -4.02 12.96 18.29
N SER A 160 -3.79 13.85 19.29
CA SER A 160 -3.32 15.22 19.05
C SER A 160 -1.93 15.22 18.40
N PHE A 161 -1.00 14.43 18.91
CA PHE A 161 0.34 14.26 18.35
C PHE A 161 0.29 13.83 16.86
N THR A 162 -0.54 12.84 16.54
CA THR A 162 -0.73 12.37 15.16
C THR A 162 -1.28 13.49 14.28
N LYS A 163 -2.29 14.23 14.73
CA LYS A 163 -2.87 15.36 13.99
C LYS A 163 -1.87 16.49 13.80
N GLU A 164 -1.04 16.80 14.78
CA GLU A 164 -0.03 17.85 14.68
C GLU A 164 1.02 17.50 13.62
N GLN A 165 1.54 16.26 13.59
CA GLN A 165 2.45 15.78 12.56
C GLN A 165 1.79 15.81 11.16
N LEU A 166 0.54 15.37 11.04
CA LEU A 166 -0.22 15.46 9.79
C LEU A 166 -0.44 16.91 9.35
N THR A 167 -0.68 17.84 10.29
CA THR A 167 -0.79 19.27 10.00
C THR A 167 0.52 19.79 9.43
N GLU A 168 1.66 19.48 10.02
CA GLU A 168 2.98 19.87 9.50
C GLU A 168 3.18 19.38 8.06
N LEU A 169 2.90 18.09 7.81
CA LEU A 169 3.06 17.46 6.49
C LEU A 169 2.12 18.07 5.43
N LEU A 170 0.90 18.43 5.80
CA LEU A 170 -0.11 18.96 4.87
C LEU A 170 -0.06 20.48 4.67
N THR A 171 0.66 21.21 5.54
CA THR A 171 0.77 22.69 5.42
C THR A 171 2.12 23.15 4.87
N ASN A 172 3.21 22.42 5.12
CA ASN A 172 4.56 22.90 4.83
C ASN A 172 5.09 22.47 3.45
N TYR A 173 4.48 21.49 2.80
CA TYR A 173 5.03 20.83 1.61
C TYR A 173 4.14 20.97 0.36
N GLY A 174 3.20 21.93 0.36
CA GLY A 174 2.32 22.22 -0.78
C GLY A 174 1.27 21.12 -1.01
N GLU A 175 0.75 21.02 -2.23
CA GLU A 175 -0.32 20.06 -2.56
C GLU A 175 0.16 18.60 -2.41
N ILE A 176 -0.58 17.81 -1.64
CA ILE A 176 -0.37 16.37 -1.43
C ILE A 176 -1.56 15.64 -2.07
N ASN A 177 -1.28 14.78 -3.06
CA ASN A 177 -2.29 14.05 -3.81
C ASN A 177 -2.96 12.93 -2.99
N CYS A 178 -2.16 12.23 -2.19
CA CYS A 178 -2.65 11.20 -1.26
C CYS A 178 -1.72 11.06 -0.07
N ILE A 179 -2.27 10.58 1.03
CA ILE A 179 -1.50 10.10 2.18
C ILE A 179 -1.82 8.64 2.42
N VAL A 180 -0.80 7.78 2.38
CA VAL A 180 -0.88 6.36 2.71
C VAL A 180 -0.57 6.21 4.19
N ILE A 181 -1.57 5.82 4.97
CA ILE A 181 -1.44 5.63 6.43
C ILE A 181 -1.30 4.15 6.72
N ASP A 182 -0.28 3.79 7.48
CA ASP A 182 0.06 2.40 7.80
C ASP A 182 0.10 2.15 9.31
N GLY A 183 0.05 0.86 9.68
CA GLY A 183 -0.02 0.43 11.07
C GLY A 183 -1.38 0.73 11.72
N TRP A 184 -2.44 0.95 10.94
CA TRP A 184 -3.76 1.36 11.39
C TRP A 184 -4.81 0.29 11.12
N GLY A 185 -5.30 -0.33 12.17
CA GLY A 185 -6.23 -1.46 12.09
C GLY A 185 -5.62 -2.71 11.44
N SER A 186 -4.30 -2.75 11.33
CA SER A 186 -3.56 -3.86 10.74
C SER A 186 -3.25 -4.93 11.78
N LYS A 187 -3.38 -6.19 11.38
CA LYS A 187 -3.00 -7.35 12.21
C LYS A 187 -1.54 -7.76 12.05
N TRP A 188 -0.76 -7.06 11.21
CA TRP A 188 0.67 -7.33 11.01
C TRP A 188 1.54 -6.86 12.16
N GLY A 189 1.12 -5.87 12.89
CA GLY A 189 1.83 -5.29 14.01
C GLY A 189 0.94 -5.19 15.24
N ASN A 190 1.24 -4.21 16.06
CA ASN A 190 0.47 -3.87 17.24
C ASN A 190 0.03 -2.40 17.21
N GLY A 191 -0.26 -1.87 16.00
CA GLY A 191 -0.71 -0.49 15.85
C GLY A 191 -2.14 -0.27 16.33
N PRO A 192 -2.57 0.98 16.47
CA PRO A 192 -3.92 1.32 16.93
C PRO A 192 -4.98 0.76 15.99
N ASP A 193 -6.11 0.35 16.53
CA ASP A 193 -7.29 0.00 15.75
C ASP A 193 -8.21 1.20 15.51
N PHE A 194 -9.33 0.98 14.79
CA PHE A 194 -10.28 2.04 14.45
C PHE A 194 -11.22 2.45 15.60
N GLU A 195 -11.24 1.71 16.71
CA GLU A 195 -11.98 2.09 17.93
C GLU A 195 -11.16 3.06 18.76
N GLU A 196 -9.83 2.87 18.80
CA GLU A 196 -8.90 3.71 19.56
C GLU A 196 -8.50 4.98 18.80
N LEU A 197 -8.29 4.86 17.49
CA LEU A 197 -7.96 5.95 16.57
C LEU A 197 -8.96 5.91 15.39
N PRO A 198 -10.14 6.57 15.53
CA PRO A 198 -11.18 6.47 14.49
C PRO A 198 -10.74 7.03 13.14
N TYR A 199 -11.06 6.28 12.07
CA TYR A 199 -10.73 6.68 10.70
C TYR A 199 -11.27 8.07 10.36
N GLU A 200 -12.52 8.33 10.69
CA GLU A 200 -13.21 9.58 10.41
C GLU A 200 -12.52 10.77 11.10
N THR A 201 -11.86 10.52 12.25
CA THR A 201 -11.13 11.55 13.00
C THR A 201 -9.90 12.05 12.23
N LEU A 202 -9.14 11.17 11.61
CA LEU A 202 -7.97 11.55 10.81
C LEU A 202 -8.37 11.99 9.41
N GLU A 203 -9.33 11.33 8.76
CA GLU A 203 -9.85 11.73 7.46
C GLU A 203 -10.39 13.17 7.50
N ALA A 204 -11.28 13.48 8.45
CA ALA A 204 -11.82 14.83 8.62
C ALA A 204 -10.72 15.87 8.89
N HIS A 205 -9.70 15.51 9.68
CA HIS A 205 -8.56 16.39 9.94
C HIS A 205 -7.76 16.67 8.67
N ILE A 206 -7.41 15.63 7.91
CA ILE A 206 -6.68 15.75 6.63
C ILE A 206 -7.48 16.61 5.64
N HIS A 207 -8.76 16.32 5.46
CA HIS A 207 -9.62 17.05 4.54
C HIS A 207 -9.89 18.51 4.97
N SER A 208 -9.83 18.80 6.27
CA SER A 208 -9.91 20.21 6.74
C SER A 208 -8.72 21.06 6.29
N ILE A 209 -7.57 20.44 6.00
CA ILE A 209 -6.35 21.12 5.56
C ILE A 209 -6.22 21.03 4.03
N GLN A 210 -6.35 19.84 3.47
CA GLN A 210 -6.28 19.57 2.03
C GLN A 210 -7.47 18.71 1.57
N PRO A 211 -8.59 19.33 1.15
CA PRO A 211 -9.82 18.60 0.82
C PRO A 211 -9.71 17.58 -0.32
N ASN A 212 -8.70 17.70 -1.20
CA ASN A 212 -8.45 16.79 -2.31
C ASN A 212 -7.38 15.72 -2.00
N CYS A 213 -6.82 15.71 -0.80
CA CYS A 213 -5.84 14.69 -0.41
C CYS A 213 -6.55 13.37 -0.10
N LEU A 214 -6.32 12.33 -0.90
CA LEU A 214 -6.90 11.01 -0.64
C LEU A 214 -6.26 10.35 0.59
N VAL A 215 -7.09 9.79 1.46
CA VAL A 215 -6.66 9.02 2.63
C VAL A 215 -6.69 7.53 2.28
N ILE A 216 -5.53 6.93 2.19
CA ILE A 216 -5.34 5.53 1.79
C ILE A 216 -4.81 4.75 3.00
N ASN A 217 -5.54 3.72 3.42
CA ASN A 217 -5.12 2.89 4.54
C ASN A 217 -4.38 1.64 4.04
N HIS A 218 -3.16 1.44 4.54
CA HIS A 218 -2.32 0.28 4.25
C HIS A 218 -2.53 -0.84 5.28
N SER A 219 -3.78 -1.24 5.52
CA SER A 219 -4.16 -2.26 6.50
C SER A 219 -4.46 -3.63 5.88
N CYS A 220 -4.20 -3.80 4.60
CA CYS A 220 -4.54 -5.02 3.84
C CYS A 220 -6.04 -5.40 3.84
N ARG A 221 -6.94 -4.44 4.13
CA ARG A 221 -8.37 -4.66 4.04
C ARG A 221 -8.85 -4.53 2.59
N PRO A 222 -9.73 -5.42 2.14
CA PRO A 222 -10.18 -5.46 0.75
C PRO A 222 -11.39 -4.56 0.47
N ASP A 223 -11.84 -3.74 1.44
CA ASP A 223 -13.04 -2.91 1.35
C ASP A 223 -12.75 -1.41 1.57
N LEU A 224 -13.70 -0.56 1.20
CA LEU A 224 -13.60 0.91 1.34
C LEU A 224 -14.07 1.44 2.70
N LYS A 225 -14.26 0.59 3.71
CA LYS A 225 -14.83 1.03 5.00
C LYS A 225 -13.94 2.03 5.73
N TYR A 226 -12.62 1.87 5.64
CA TYR A 226 -11.64 2.69 6.33
C TYR A 226 -10.54 3.21 5.39
N THR A 227 -10.89 3.47 4.14
CA THR A 227 -9.99 3.96 3.10
C THR A 227 -10.78 4.50 1.93
N GLN A 228 -10.24 5.46 1.19
CA GLN A 228 -10.83 5.93 -0.07
C GLN A 228 -10.32 5.14 -1.28
N ILE A 229 -9.18 4.47 -1.15
CA ILE A 229 -8.56 3.60 -2.15
C ILE A 229 -8.09 2.34 -1.43
N VAL A 230 -8.48 1.16 -1.88
CA VAL A 230 -7.98 -0.10 -1.33
C VAL A 230 -6.51 -0.28 -1.71
N HIS A 231 -5.66 -0.63 -0.75
CA HIS A 231 -4.27 -0.96 -1.00
C HIS A 231 -4.04 -2.47 -0.92
N TYR A 232 -3.72 -3.10 -2.06
CA TYR A 232 -3.33 -4.51 -2.13
C TYR A 232 -1.81 -4.65 -1.95
N GLU A 233 -1.39 -5.31 -0.89
CA GLU A 233 0.02 -5.52 -0.57
C GLU A 233 0.59 -6.74 -1.32
N ALA A 234 0.90 -6.54 -2.61
CA ALA A 234 1.30 -7.61 -3.51
C ALA A 234 2.59 -8.33 -3.08
N THR A 235 3.50 -7.63 -2.41
CA THR A 235 4.73 -8.23 -1.85
C THR A 235 4.42 -9.32 -0.83
N HIS A 236 3.31 -9.25 -0.14
CA HIS A 236 2.84 -10.25 0.81
C HIS A 236 1.75 -11.18 0.26
N GLY A 237 1.50 -11.15 -1.06
CA GLY A 237 0.60 -12.07 -1.75
C GLY A 237 -0.84 -11.58 -1.91
N GLN A 238 -1.14 -10.33 -1.51
CA GLN A 238 -2.44 -9.72 -1.76
C GLN A 238 -2.42 -8.98 -3.10
N HIS A 239 -2.97 -9.61 -4.12
CA HIS A 239 -3.01 -9.06 -5.46
C HIS A 239 -4.40 -8.52 -5.80
N CYS A 240 -4.43 -7.57 -6.74
CA CYS A 240 -5.68 -7.08 -7.31
C CYS A 240 -6.49 -8.26 -7.88
N PRO A 241 -7.73 -8.48 -7.44
CA PRO A 241 -8.58 -9.57 -7.95
C PRO A 241 -8.87 -9.42 -9.45
N TYR A 242 -9.05 -10.56 -10.13
CA TYR A 242 -9.32 -10.60 -11.59
C TYR A 242 -10.67 -9.96 -12.00
N ASP A 243 -11.57 -9.76 -11.06
CA ASP A 243 -12.89 -9.15 -11.25
C ASP A 243 -13.03 -7.84 -10.43
N ASN A 244 -11.92 -7.26 -10.00
CA ASN A 244 -11.94 -6.05 -9.19
C ASN A 244 -12.59 -4.88 -9.93
N THR A 245 -13.51 -4.21 -9.25
CA THR A 245 -14.12 -2.94 -9.65
C THR A 245 -13.99 -1.88 -8.55
N ILE A 246 -13.28 -2.18 -7.47
CA ILE A 246 -13.06 -1.26 -6.36
C ILE A 246 -11.87 -0.35 -6.70
N PRO A 247 -11.98 0.98 -6.57
CA PRO A 247 -10.85 1.88 -6.68
C PRO A 247 -9.72 1.44 -5.77
N SER A 248 -8.56 1.13 -6.34
CA SER A 248 -7.47 0.52 -5.59
C SER A 248 -6.08 0.90 -6.10
N GLN A 249 -5.07 0.50 -5.37
CA GLN A 249 -3.68 0.44 -5.81
C GLN A 249 -3.05 -0.86 -5.36
N GLN A 250 -2.16 -1.42 -6.17
CA GLN A 250 -1.38 -2.61 -5.85
C GLN A 250 0.08 -2.22 -5.61
N GLY A 251 0.64 -2.60 -4.46
CA GLY A 251 2.00 -2.24 -4.03
C GLY A 251 2.96 -3.43 -4.03
N PRO A 252 3.65 -3.74 -5.14
CA PRO A 252 4.76 -4.67 -5.16
C PRO A 252 6.10 -3.98 -4.95
N THR A 253 7.14 -4.78 -4.66
CA THR A 253 8.52 -4.31 -4.62
C THR A 253 9.28 -4.67 -5.90
N LEU A 254 10.18 -3.80 -6.35
CA LEU A 254 11.13 -4.06 -7.43
C LEU A 254 12.30 -4.92 -6.94
N GLN A 255 12.78 -4.63 -5.74
CA GLN A 255 13.76 -5.40 -4.97
C GLN A 255 13.03 -6.46 -4.12
N SER A 256 13.75 -7.27 -3.34
CA SER A 256 13.15 -8.35 -2.55
C SER A 256 12.32 -7.89 -1.35
N THR A 257 12.59 -6.68 -0.82
CA THR A 257 11.97 -6.12 0.38
C THR A 257 11.60 -4.66 0.20
N TRP A 258 10.93 -4.06 1.19
CA TRP A 258 10.52 -2.67 1.16
C TRP A 258 11.72 -1.71 1.31
N PHE A 259 12.55 -1.89 2.33
CA PHE A 259 13.77 -1.13 2.52
C PHE A 259 14.95 -1.79 1.81
N TRP A 260 15.91 -0.98 1.39
CA TRP A 260 17.16 -1.44 0.82
C TRP A 260 18.00 -2.24 1.86
N GLU A 261 18.65 -3.27 1.38
CA GLU A 261 19.60 -4.07 2.16
C GLU A 261 20.93 -4.19 1.41
N LYS A 262 22.01 -4.34 2.17
CA LYS A 262 23.36 -4.47 1.60
C LYS A 262 23.43 -5.68 0.65
N GLY A 263 23.94 -5.44 -0.55
CA GLY A 263 24.02 -6.43 -1.62
C GLY A 263 22.96 -6.24 -2.71
N TYR A 264 21.98 -5.36 -2.49
CA TYR A 264 20.91 -5.11 -3.48
C TYR A 264 21.40 -4.46 -4.75
N GLU A 265 22.55 -3.80 -4.74
CA GLU A 265 23.23 -3.28 -5.93
C GLU A 265 23.54 -4.37 -6.98
N ASN A 266 23.61 -5.64 -6.54
CA ASN A 266 23.84 -6.81 -7.40
C ASN A 266 22.65 -7.79 -7.45
N GLN A 267 21.52 -7.44 -6.83
CA GLN A 267 20.34 -8.30 -6.78
C GLN A 267 19.68 -8.40 -8.15
N GLU A 268 19.14 -9.59 -8.46
CA GLU A 268 18.18 -9.74 -9.53
C GLU A 268 16.87 -9.04 -9.16
N LEU A 269 16.47 -8.09 -10.00
CA LEU A 269 15.24 -7.32 -9.82
C LEU A 269 14.07 -7.99 -10.55
N LYS A 270 12.85 -7.70 -10.12
CA LYS A 270 11.63 -8.07 -10.84
C LYS A 270 11.79 -7.75 -12.33
N SER A 271 11.44 -8.68 -13.20
CA SER A 271 11.68 -8.52 -14.67
C SER A 271 10.78 -7.43 -15.26
N VAL A 272 11.24 -6.84 -16.39
CA VAL A 272 10.45 -5.83 -17.11
C VAL A 272 9.11 -6.41 -17.55
N ASP A 273 9.12 -7.61 -18.13
CA ASP A 273 7.92 -8.31 -18.62
C ASP A 273 6.90 -8.54 -17.50
N GLU A 274 7.36 -8.95 -16.32
CA GLU A 274 6.51 -9.14 -15.14
C GLU A 274 5.87 -7.83 -14.67
N VAL A 275 6.67 -6.76 -14.52
CA VAL A 275 6.17 -5.44 -14.10
C VAL A 275 5.13 -4.91 -15.09
N VAL A 276 5.41 -4.97 -16.39
CA VAL A 276 4.50 -4.47 -17.43
C VAL A 276 3.18 -5.25 -17.46
N LYS A 277 3.24 -6.58 -17.30
CA LYS A 277 2.04 -7.43 -17.24
C LYS A 277 1.19 -7.14 -16.00
N GLU A 278 1.81 -7.05 -14.83
CA GLU A 278 1.12 -6.72 -13.58
C GLU A 278 0.51 -5.31 -13.62
N LEU A 279 1.25 -4.32 -14.12
CA LEU A 279 0.78 -2.95 -14.31
C LEU A 279 -0.46 -2.88 -15.22
N ASN A 280 -0.39 -3.53 -16.39
CA ASN A 280 -1.50 -3.55 -17.33
C ASN A 280 -2.72 -4.28 -16.76
N PHE A 281 -2.50 -5.37 -16.05
CA PHE A 281 -3.56 -6.10 -15.37
C PHE A 281 -4.22 -5.24 -14.30
N ALA A 282 -3.46 -4.66 -13.39
CA ALA A 282 -3.96 -3.79 -12.33
C ALA A 282 -4.78 -2.62 -12.91
N ASN A 283 -4.24 -1.92 -13.90
CA ASN A 283 -4.91 -0.79 -14.53
C ASN A 283 -6.22 -1.18 -15.25
N SER A 284 -6.29 -2.38 -15.83
CA SER A 284 -7.53 -2.88 -16.45
C SER A 284 -8.60 -3.27 -15.44
N HIS A 285 -8.23 -3.36 -14.15
CA HIS A 285 -9.09 -3.70 -13.02
C HIS A 285 -9.18 -2.57 -11.97
N TYR A 286 -9.12 -1.30 -12.44
CA TYR A 286 -9.28 -0.11 -11.61
C TYR A 286 -8.32 -0.01 -10.42
N SER A 287 -7.13 -0.55 -10.59
CA SER A 287 -6.05 -0.52 -9.61
C SER A 287 -4.84 0.19 -10.18
N ASN A 288 -4.33 1.20 -9.48
CA ASN A 288 -3.03 1.77 -9.79
C ASN A 288 -1.92 0.77 -9.41
N TYR A 289 -0.76 0.91 -10.03
CA TYR A 289 0.40 0.09 -9.71
C TYR A 289 1.48 0.97 -9.06
N LEU A 290 1.73 0.74 -7.77
CA LEU A 290 2.65 1.53 -6.95
C LEU A 290 3.90 0.70 -6.67
N LEU A 291 4.89 0.76 -7.58
CA LEU A 291 6.11 -0.05 -7.53
C LEU A 291 7.12 0.53 -6.55
N ASN A 292 7.48 -0.22 -5.52
CA ASN A 292 8.50 0.19 -4.58
C ASN A 292 9.90 0.08 -5.18
N ALA A 293 10.67 1.18 -5.10
CA ALA A 293 12.09 1.25 -5.41
C ALA A 293 12.81 1.95 -4.26
N ALA A 294 13.60 1.20 -3.51
CA ALA A 294 14.24 1.68 -2.29
C ALA A 294 15.65 2.26 -2.57
N PRO A 295 15.91 3.50 -2.15
CA PRO A 295 17.26 4.08 -2.14
C PRO A 295 18.17 3.37 -1.13
N ASN A 296 19.47 3.32 -1.43
CA ASN A 296 20.50 2.77 -0.57
C ASN A 296 20.88 3.70 0.60
N GLU A 297 21.77 3.26 1.48
CA GLU A 297 22.23 4.04 2.65
C GLU A 297 22.89 5.39 2.33
N LYS A 298 23.33 5.60 1.08
CA LYS A 298 23.86 6.89 0.63
C LYS A 298 22.76 7.90 0.32
N GLY A 299 21.54 7.44 0.11
CA GLY A 299 20.40 8.23 -0.35
C GLY A 299 20.29 8.27 -1.88
N LEU A 300 20.81 7.26 -2.56
CA LEU A 300 20.76 7.10 -4.03
C LEU A 300 20.06 5.80 -4.38
N MET A 301 19.36 5.76 -5.50
CA MET A 301 18.98 4.49 -6.12
C MET A 301 20.21 3.86 -6.79
N ASP A 302 20.38 2.54 -6.64
CA ASP A 302 21.46 1.80 -7.26
C ASP A 302 21.33 1.74 -8.79
N GLU A 303 22.44 1.58 -9.50
CA GLU A 303 22.49 1.60 -10.97
C GLU A 303 21.63 0.48 -11.61
N ASN A 304 21.56 -0.69 -10.99
CA ASN A 304 20.67 -1.77 -11.45
C ASN A 304 19.19 -1.35 -11.39
N VAL A 305 18.78 -0.60 -10.35
CA VAL A 305 17.43 -0.05 -10.17
C VAL A 305 17.14 1.02 -11.22
N LEU A 306 18.06 1.97 -11.42
CA LEU A 306 17.94 3.03 -12.43
C LEU A 306 17.79 2.44 -13.84
N THR A 307 18.64 1.47 -14.19
CA THR A 307 18.60 0.76 -15.46
C THR A 307 17.26 0.01 -15.65
N ARG A 308 16.80 -0.71 -14.62
CA ARG A 308 15.55 -1.46 -14.69
C ARG A 308 14.33 -0.55 -14.81
N LEU A 309 14.27 0.56 -14.08
CA LEU A 309 13.19 1.54 -14.17
C LEU A 309 13.11 2.16 -15.57
N LYS A 310 14.26 2.49 -16.18
CA LYS A 310 14.29 2.97 -17.54
C LYS A 310 13.78 1.90 -18.53
N GLN A 311 14.22 0.65 -18.42
CA GLN A 311 13.74 -0.46 -19.25
C GLN A 311 12.23 -0.67 -19.13
N ILE A 312 11.68 -0.54 -17.91
CA ILE A 312 10.24 -0.59 -17.68
C ILE A 312 9.53 0.55 -18.42
N GLY A 313 10.05 1.78 -18.34
CA GLY A 313 9.48 2.92 -19.06
C GLY A 313 9.51 2.74 -20.58
N ASP A 314 10.61 2.25 -21.13
CA ASP A 314 10.76 1.98 -22.57
C ASP A 314 9.76 0.90 -23.06
N ALA A 315 9.34 -0.03 -22.17
CA ALA A 315 8.41 -1.11 -22.48
C ALA A 315 6.94 -0.82 -22.11
N THR A 316 6.68 0.25 -21.36
CA THR A 316 5.35 0.56 -20.82
C THR A 316 4.58 1.50 -21.75
N MET A 317 3.33 1.12 -22.05
CA MET A 317 2.35 2.02 -22.66
C MET A 317 1.11 2.07 -21.75
N LEU A 318 0.92 3.19 -21.06
CA LEU A 318 -0.25 3.37 -20.21
C LEU A 318 -1.54 3.40 -21.03
N SER A 319 -2.57 2.73 -20.53
CA SER A 319 -3.90 2.70 -21.16
C SER A 319 -4.54 4.08 -21.20
N ALA A 320 -5.55 4.29 -22.05
CA ALA A 320 -6.30 5.55 -22.11
C ALA A 320 -6.93 5.89 -20.75
N PRO A 321 -7.11 7.18 -20.42
CA PRO A 321 -7.74 7.60 -19.17
C PRO A 321 -9.16 7.07 -19.03
N LEU A 322 -9.53 6.69 -17.81
CA LEU A 322 -10.91 6.39 -17.43
C LEU A 322 -11.74 7.67 -17.52
N LYS A 323 -12.97 7.56 -18.04
CA LYS A 323 -13.91 8.68 -18.16
C LYS A 323 -14.89 8.78 -16.99
N LYS A 324 -15.06 7.71 -16.24
CA LYS A 324 -15.94 7.60 -15.07
C LYS A 324 -15.45 6.47 -14.16
N LEU A 325 -15.84 6.53 -12.89
CA LEU A 325 -15.63 5.42 -11.96
C LEU A 325 -16.45 4.20 -12.37
N PRO A 326 -15.98 2.97 -12.07
CA PRO A 326 -16.75 1.77 -12.25
C PRO A 326 -17.93 1.70 -11.26
N GLU A 327 -18.94 0.90 -11.59
CA GLU A 327 -19.88 0.44 -10.59
C GLU A 327 -19.17 -0.56 -9.65
N ILE A 328 -19.13 -0.24 -8.36
CA ILE A 328 -18.46 -1.10 -7.38
C ILE A 328 -19.27 -2.37 -7.17
N LYS A 329 -18.61 -3.52 -7.30
CA LYS A 329 -19.14 -4.85 -7.06
C LYS A 329 -18.24 -5.61 -6.10
N PRO A 330 -18.81 -6.50 -5.26
CA PRO A 330 -18.00 -7.40 -4.45
C PRO A 330 -17.08 -8.23 -5.34
N VAL A 331 -15.81 -8.38 -4.93
CA VAL A 331 -14.85 -9.24 -5.63
C VAL A 331 -15.24 -10.71 -5.49
N HIS A 332 -14.87 -11.53 -6.48
CA HIS A 332 -15.11 -12.98 -6.50
C HIS A 332 -16.58 -13.37 -6.39
N GLN A 333 -17.49 -12.48 -6.81
CA GLN A 333 -18.92 -12.74 -6.76
C GLN A 333 -19.30 -13.95 -7.63
N GLY A 334 -19.98 -14.91 -7.01
CA GLY A 334 -20.48 -16.11 -7.69
C GLY A 334 -19.48 -17.27 -7.76
N ILE A 335 -18.25 -17.14 -7.25
CA ILE A 335 -17.36 -18.28 -7.07
C ILE A 335 -17.88 -19.15 -5.90
N SER A 336 -17.91 -20.46 -6.09
CA SER A 336 -18.07 -21.40 -4.99
C SER A 336 -16.74 -22.00 -4.61
N VAL A 337 -16.47 -22.07 -3.32
CA VAL A 337 -15.29 -22.74 -2.80
C VAL A 337 -15.69 -24.02 -2.06
N MET A 338 -15.05 -25.12 -2.38
CA MET A 338 -15.18 -26.39 -1.66
C MET A 338 -13.81 -26.88 -1.23
N ALA A 339 -13.75 -27.55 -0.10
CA ALA A 339 -12.53 -28.17 0.39
C ALA A 339 -12.81 -29.60 0.84
N SER A 340 -11.77 -30.43 0.84
CA SER A 340 -11.84 -31.80 1.41
C SER A 340 -12.26 -31.76 2.88
N SER A 341 -11.78 -30.76 3.61
CA SER A 341 -12.14 -30.50 5.01
C SER A 341 -11.76 -29.08 5.43
N SER A 342 -12.17 -28.68 6.65
CA SER A 342 -11.69 -27.49 7.37
C SER A 342 -11.50 -27.82 8.84
N SER A 343 -10.44 -27.29 9.46
CA SER A 343 -10.07 -27.56 10.86
C SER A 343 -10.96 -26.83 11.88
N GLY A 344 -11.81 -25.91 11.44
CA GLY A 344 -12.76 -25.14 12.24
C GLY A 344 -13.45 -24.06 11.41
N LYS A 345 -14.45 -23.39 11.99
CA LYS A 345 -15.20 -22.33 11.29
C LYS A 345 -14.30 -21.14 10.93
N GLU A 346 -13.34 -20.83 11.78
CA GLU A 346 -12.34 -19.76 11.60
C GLU A 346 -11.34 -20.08 10.48
N PHE A 347 -11.29 -21.32 9.99
CA PHE A 347 -10.44 -21.77 8.89
C PHE A 347 -11.24 -22.28 7.69
N GLY A 348 -12.36 -21.63 7.42
CA GLY A 348 -13.29 -21.99 6.36
C GLY A 348 -12.71 -21.83 4.96
N ALA A 349 -13.22 -22.63 4.02
CA ALA A 349 -12.76 -22.65 2.62
C ALA A 349 -12.84 -21.28 1.93
N ASN A 350 -13.87 -20.48 2.20
CA ASN A 350 -14.07 -19.19 1.54
C ASN A 350 -12.99 -18.14 1.85
N HIS A 351 -12.20 -18.35 2.89
CA HIS A 351 -11.14 -17.44 3.27
C HIS A 351 -10.00 -17.36 2.25
N ILE A 352 -9.92 -18.25 1.28
CA ILE A 352 -8.87 -18.19 0.26
C ILE A 352 -9.18 -17.26 -0.91
N ILE A 353 -10.36 -16.64 -0.93
CA ILE A 353 -10.82 -15.74 -2.00
C ILE A 353 -11.47 -14.46 -1.46
N ASP A 354 -11.34 -14.15 -0.19
CA ASP A 354 -11.95 -12.94 0.40
C ASP A 354 -11.04 -11.70 0.32
N ALA A 355 -9.84 -11.87 -0.26
CA ALA A 355 -8.80 -10.86 -0.40
C ALA A 355 -8.29 -10.30 0.95
N ASP A 356 -8.59 -10.97 2.07
CA ASP A 356 -8.10 -10.61 3.41
C ASP A 356 -6.95 -11.55 3.83
N LEU A 357 -5.71 -11.07 3.84
CA LEU A 357 -4.53 -11.85 4.23
C LEU A 357 -4.58 -12.39 5.68
N PHE A 358 -5.53 -11.95 6.49
CA PHE A 358 -5.65 -12.36 7.89
C PHE A 358 -6.66 -13.47 8.12
N THR A 359 -7.45 -13.82 7.13
CA THR A 359 -8.28 -15.03 7.10
C THR A 359 -7.55 -16.16 6.40
N ARG A 360 -7.88 -17.40 6.66
CA ARG A 360 -7.12 -18.56 6.16
C ARG A 360 -7.97 -19.80 6.09
N TRP A 361 -7.67 -20.64 5.13
CA TRP A 361 -8.12 -22.03 5.13
C TRP A 361 -7.05 -22.93 5.73
N GLN A 362 -7.50 -23.94 6.51
CA GLN A 362 -6.70 -25.03 7.02
C GLN A 362 -7.54 -26.32 6.97
N TYR A 363 -6.99 -27.39 6.40
CA TYR A 363 -7.66 -28.68 6.41
C TYR A 363 -7.61 -29.34 7.80
N ALA A 364 -8.54 -30.29 8.10
CA ALA A 364 -8.56 -31.04 9.34
C ALA A 364 -7.34 -31.97 9.46
N GLN A 365 -6.89 -32.22 10.69
CA GLN A 365 -5.63 -32.94 10.93
C GLN A 365 -5.65 -34.39 10.38
N ASP A 366 -6.80 -35.01 10.32
CA ASP A 366 -7.04 -36.38 9.80
C ASP A 366 -7.39 -36.42 8.32
N ASP A 367 -7.43 -35.29 7.64
CA ASP A 367 -7.68 -35.20 6.20
C ASP A 367 -6.51 -35.78 5.39
N ASN A 368 -6.80 -36.80 4.60
CA ASN A 368 -5.83 -37.44 3.71
C ASN A 368 -5.88 -36.90 2.27
N GLU A 369 -6.93 -36.15 1.90
CA GLU A 369 -7.12 -35.63 0.54
C GLU A 369 -6.51 -34.24 0.37
N ARG A 370 -6.67 -33.33 1.35
CA ARG A 370 -5.99 -32.04 1.51
C ARG A 370 -6.10 -31.10 0.31
N TRP A 371 -7.31 -31.00 -0.26
CA TRP A 371 -7.54 -30.15 -1.42
C TRP A 371 -8.56 -29.03 -1.14
N ILE A 372 -8.44 -27.96 -1.95
CA ILE A 372 -9.42 -26.88 -2.03
C ILE A 372 -9.67 -26.53 -3.49
N GLU A 373 -10.94 -26.34 -3.85
CA GLU A 373 -11.44 -26.17 -5.22
C GLU A 373 -12.23 -24.89 -5.36
N LEU A 374 -11.95 -24.13 -6.42
CA LEU A 374 -12.71 -22.96 -6.87
C LEU A 374 -13.57 -23.36 -8.07
N ASP A 375 -14.90 -23.14 -7.98
CA ASP A 375 -15.85 -23.26 -9.10
C ASP A 375 -16.33 -21.86 -9.50
N PHE A 376 -15.90 -21.38 -10.65
CA PHE A 376 -16.19 -20.07 -11.21
C PHE A 376 -17.61 -19.97 -11.82
N LYS A 377 -18.43 -21.02 -11.76
CA LYS A 377 -19.79 -21.15 -12.33
C LYS A 377 -19.84 -21.04 -13.86
N SER A 378 -18.83 -20.54 -14.50
CA SER A 378 -18.65 -20.50 -15.94
C SER A 378 -17.15 -20.61 -16.27
N PRO A 379 -16.79 -21.13 -17.44
CA PRO A 379 -15.39 -21.23 -17.84
C PRO A 379 -14.70 -19.87 -17.79
N LYS A 380 -13.52 -19.80 -17.15
CA LYS A 380 -12.63 -18.64 -17.09
C LYS A 380 -11.29 -19.00 -17.67
N THR A 381 -10.65 -18.03 -18.31
CA THR A 381 -9.35 -18.22 -18.96
C THR A 381 -8.26 -17.57 -18.12
N PHE A 382 -7.29 -18.37 -17.69
CA PHE A 382 -6.15 -17.91 -16.90
C PHE A 382 -4.83 -18.47 -17.45
N ASN A 383 -3.72 -17.84 -17.08
CA ASN A 383 -2.36 -18.30 -17.39
C ASN A 383 -1.38 -18.13 -16.23
N ARG A 384 -1.89 -17.75 -15.04
CA ARG A 384 -1.08 -17.54 -13.83
C ARG A 384 -1.89 -17.85 -12.59
N VAL A 385 -1.21 -18.39 -11.60
CA VAL A 385 -1.74 -18.61 -10.26
C VAL A 385 -0.86 -17.91 -9.23
N ILE A 386 -1.52 -17.30 -8.25
CA ILE A 386 -0.89 -16.66 -7.09
C ILE A 386 -1.49 -17.30 -5.84
N CYS A 387 -0.63 -17.71 -4.91
CA CYS A 387 -1.06 -18.36 -3.67
C CYS A 387 -0.21 -17.88 -2.51
N GLY A 388 -0.86 -17.49 -1.42
CA GLY A 388 -0.22 -17.08 -0.17
C GLY A 388 -0.36 -18.10 0.94
N GLU A 389 0.71 -18.33 1.69
CA GLU A 389 0.71 -19.19 2.89
C GLU A 389 1.27 -18.43 4.09
N TYR A 390 0.57 -18.50 5.21
CA TYR A 390 1.05 -17.97 6.48
C TYR A 390 1.85 -19.03 7.25
N LYS A 391 3.06 -18.66 7.73
CA LYS A 391 3.94 -19.54 8.54
C LYS A 391 4.48 -20.79 7.83
N ARG A 392 4.88 -20.71 6.59
CA ARG A 392 5.66 -21.72 5.83
C ARG A 392 5.58 -23.16 6.36
N ALA A 393 4.64 -23.94 5.86
CA ALA A 393 4.44 -25.33 6.21
C ALA A 393 4.42 -26.26 4.99
N VAL A 394 3.90 -25.77 3.86
CA VAL A 394 3.80 -26.54 2.61
C VAL A 394 5.20 -26.83 2.06
N GLN A 395 5.44 -28.10 1.73
CA GLN A 395 6.68 -28.61 1.15
C GLN A 395 6.50 -29.15 -0.26
N GLU A 396 5.28 -29.56 -0.61
CA GLU A 396 4.94 -30.02 -1.96
C GLU A 396 3.43 -29.80 -2.18
N PHE A 397 3.07 -29.27 -3.34
CA PHE A 397 1.68 -29.08 -3.75
C PHE A 397 1.54 -29.18 -5.26
N LYS A 398 0.30 -29.31 -5.73
CA LYS A 398 -0.08 -29.20 -7.15
C LYS A 398 -1.29 -28.32 -7.31
N ILE A 399 -1.38 -27.70 -8.50
CA ILE A 399 -2.54 -26.92 -8.96
C ILE A 399 -3.02 -27.53 -10.26
N GLU A 400 -4.33 -27.75 -10.37
CA GLU A 400 -4.96 -28.46 -11.46
C GLU A 400 -6.19 -27.70 -11.96
N ALA A 401 -6.53 -27.86 -13.24
CA ALA A 401 -7.81 -27.43 -13.83
C ALA A 401 -8.64 -28.62 -14.28
N PHE A 402 -9.97 -28.55 -14.12
CA PHE A 402 -10.88 -29.59 -14.55
C PHE A 402 -11.27 -29.37 -16.02
N ILE A 403 -10.83 -30.26 -16.90
CA ILE A 403 -10.98 -30.14 -18.35
C ILE A 403 -11.42 -31.48 -18.94
N ASN A 404 -12.49 -31.49 -19.70
CA ASN A 404 -13.03 -32.69 -20.36
C ASN A 404 -13.25 -33.89 -19.42
N GLY A 405 -13.70 -33.60 -18.18
CA GLY A 405 -14.00 -34.65 -17.20
C GLY A 405 -12.80 -35.11 -16.34
N GLU A 406 -11.63 -34.54 -16.54
CA GLU A 406 -10.40 -34.92 -15.83
C GLU A 406 -9.66 -33.72 -15.24
N TRP A 407 -8.94 -33.96 -14.13
CA TRP A 407 -8.01 -32.98 -13.54
C TRP A 407 -6.69 -32.98 -14.30
N LYS A 408 -6.36 -31.85 -14.91
CA LYS A 408 -5.07 -31.63 -15.62
C LYS A 408 -4.14 -30.78 -14.77
N LEU A 409 -2.92 -31.25 -14.59
CA LEU A 409 -1.85 -30.54 -13.88
C LEU A 409 -1.48 -29.25 -14.62
N LEU A 410 -1.50 -28.14 -13.90
CA LEU A 410 -1.00 -26.83 -14.36
C LEU A 410 0.34 -26.49 -13.75
N VAL A 411 0.47 -26.65 -12.44
CA VAL A 411 1.69 -26.31 -11.68
C VAL A 411 1.92 -27.39 -10.62
N LYS A 412 3.19 -27.80 -10.46
CA LYS A 412 3.66 -28.55 -9.30
C LYS A 412 4.76 -27.72 -8.64
N GLY A 413 4.66 -27.49 -7.33
CA GLY A 413 5.61 -26.67 -6.58
C GLY A 413 6.03 -27.27 -5.26
N GLY A 414 7.10 -26.72 -4.70
CA GLY A 414 7.59 -27.03 -3.36
C GLY A 414 6.92 -26.16 -2.29
N ASN A 415 7.58 -25.07 -1.89
CA ASN A 415 7.03 -24.17 -0.88
C ASN A 415 6.12 -23.12 -1.49
N ILE A 416 4.98 -22.83 -0.85
CA ILE A 416 4.10 -21.70 -1.24
C ILE A 416 4.70 -20.38 -0.74
N ARG A 417 5.02 -20.29 0.54
CA ARG A 417 5.44 -19.05 1.20
C ARG A 417 4.37 -17.95 1.15
N ASN A 418 4.77 -16.70 1.41
CA ASN A 418 3.84 -15.57 1.44
C ASN A 418 3.25 -15.23 0.04
N ASN A 419 4.00 -15.51 -1.02
CA ASN A 419 3.61 -15.13 -2.38
C ASN A 419 4.21 -16.11 -3.40
N PHE A 420 3.59 -17.29 -3.53
CA PHE A 420 3.88 -18.17 -4.66
C PHE A 420 3.21 -17.64 -5.91
N ASN A 421 3.98 -17.46 -6.96
CA ASN A 421 3.51 -16.88 -8.21
C ASN A 421 4.09 -17.68 -9.39
N ALA A 422 3.24 -18.35 -10.17
CA ALA A 422 3.69 -19.18 -11.27
C ALA A 422 2.81 -19.04 -12.51
N SER A 423 3.47 -18.94 -13.67
CA SER A 423 2.82 -18.98 -14.98
C SER A 423 2.61 -20.42 -15.44
N PHE A 424 1.55 -20.63 -16.20
CA PHE A 424 1.25 -21.87 -16.94
C PHE A 424 0.68 -21.53 -18.33
N GLU A 425 0.53 -22.53 -19.20
CA GLU A 425 -0.11 -22.34 -20.50
C GLU A 425 -1.53 -21.78 -20.32
N THR A 426 -1.93 -20.84 -21.21
CA THR A 426 -3.27 -20.26 -21.14
C THR A 426 -4.34 -21.36 -21.23
N ILE A 427 -5.16 -21.47 -20.19
CA ILE A 427 -6.18 -22.50 -20.10
C ILE A 427 -7.55 -21.91 -19.77
N THR A 428 -8.61 -22.52 -20.31
CA THR A 428 -9.99 -22.17 -20.03
C THR A 428 -10.63 -23.35 -19.32
N ALA A 429 -11.05 -23.13 -18.07
CA ALA A 429 -11.75 -24.14 -17.27
C ALA A 429 -12.75 -23.47 -16.32
N GLN A 430 -13.75 -24.22 -15.86
CA GLN A 430 -14.68 -23.74 -14.84
C GLN A 430 -14.17 -23.97 -13.43
N LYS A 431 -13.37 -25.03 -13.21
CA LYS A 431 -12.89 -25.43 -11.88
C LYS A 431 -11.39 -25.53 -11.82
N TYR A 432 -10.84 -25.06 -10.71
CA TYR A 432 -9.41 -25.13 -10.40
C TYR A 432 -9.22 -25.64 -8.98
N ARG A 433 -8.15 -26.40 -8.72
CA ARG A 433 -7.92 -27.06 -7.44
C ARG A 433 -6.45 -26.90 -7.00
N LEU A 434 -6.24 -26.55 -5.73
CA LEU A 434 -4.98 -26.71 -5.02
C LEU A 434 -5.04 -28.00 -4.20
N THR A 435 -4.03 -28.86 -4.30
CA THR A 435 -3.86 -30.04 -3.45
C THR A 435 -2.52 -29.96 -2.73
N ILE A 436 -2.51 -30.07 -1.41
CA ILE A 436 -1.28 -30.12 -0.59
C ILE A 436 -0.81 -31.56 -0.52
N LEU A 437 0.33 -31.86 -1.13
CA LEU A 437 0.91 -33.22 -1.19
C LEU A 437 1.76 -33.52 0.04
N LYS A 438 2.48 -32.51 0.54
CA LYS A 438 3.33 -32.63 1.72
C LYS A 438 3.42 -31.31 2.49
N ALA A 439 3.32 -31.39 3.80
CA ALA A 439 3.52 -30.26 4.70
C ALA A 439 4.25 -30.70 5.97
N SER A 440 5.04 -29.81 6.57
CA SER A 440 5.76 -30.06 7.83
C SER A 440 4.87 -29.95 9.08
N ARG A 441 3.72 -29.30 8.94
CA ARG A 441 2.66 -29.11 9.93
C ARG A 441 1.38 -28.74 9.17
N LEU A 442 0.24 -28.58 9.85
CA LEU A 442 -0.98 -28.06 9.22
C LEU A 442 -0.71 -26.67 8.63
N PRO A 443 -0.88 -26.47 7.31
CA PRO A 443 -0.64 -25.18 6.66
C PRO A 443 -1.82 -24.24 6.84
N TYR A 444 -1.57 -22.95 6.68
CA TYR A 444 -2.56 -21.89 6.63
C TYR A 444 -2.50 -21.25 5.24
N ILE A 445 -3.45 -21.55 4.37
CA ILE A 445 -3.53 -20.92 3.05
C ILE A 445 -4.36 -19.64 3.18
N ALA A 446 -3.73 -18.49 2.89
CA ALA A 446 -4.36 -17.19 3.02
C ALA A 446 -5.16 -16.81 1.77
N GLU A 447 -4.53 -16.91 0.58
CA GLU A 447 -5.14 -16.53 -0.68
C GLU A 447 -4.80 -17.49 -1.80
N LEU A 448 -5.76 -17.69 -2.72
CA LEU A 448 -5.57 -18.42 -3.97
C LEU A 448 -6.25 -17.66 -5.11
N THR A 449 -5.47 -17.03 -5.95
CA THR A 449 -5.97 -16.18 -7.04
C THR A 449 -5.46 -16.69 -8.39
N PHE A 450 -6.33 -16.65 -9.39
CA PHE A 450 -5.99 -16.92 -10.78
C PHE A 450 -6.14 -15.65 -11.61
N VAL A 451 -5.16 -15.36 -12.46
CA VAL A 451 -5.18 -14.17 -13.32
C VAL A 451 -4.77 -14.50 -14.75
N LYS A 452 -5.09 -13.62 -15.69
CA LYS A 452 -4.64 -13.67 -17.07
C LYS A 452 -3.80 -12.43 -17.35
N TYR A 453 -2.49 -12.59 -17.47
CA TYR A 453 -1.56 -11.55 -17.86
C TYR A 453 -1.26 -11.63 -19.37
#